data_cb13d466af505fa6e5afa5d1b4f95632
#
_entry.id   cb13d466af505fa6e5afa5d1b4f95632
#
_cell.length_a   1.000
_cell.length_b   1.000
_cell.length_c   1.000
_cell.angle_alpha   90.00
_cell.angle_beta   90.00
_cell.angle_gamma   90.00
#
_symmetry.space_group_name_H-M   'P 1'
#
loop_
_entity.id
_entity.type
_entity.pdbx_description
1 polymer ?
#
loop_
_entity_poly.entity_id
_entity_poly.type
_entity_poly.pdbx_seq_one_letter_code
_entity_poly.pdbx_strand_id
1 'polypeptide(L)' 'MTPRASEIAECVRKSLEKYFKDLDGERPRTVYDMVLKNVEKPMIEVVLDYAEGNQTTAAKWLGINRNTLRKKIEQLKIKM' A
#
# COMPACT_ATOMS: atom_id res chain seq x y z
N MET A 1 17.49 10.23 -2.40
CA MET A 1 16.46 9.21 -2.60
C MET A 1 17.09 7.85 -2.84
N THR A 2 16.54 6.82 -2.23
CA THR A 2 17.06 5.46 -2.42
C THR A 2 16.53 4.87 -3.73
N PRO A 3 17.26 3.93 -4.36
CA PRO A 3 16.76 3.25 -5.56
C PRO A 3 15.39 2.61 -5.36
N ARG A 4 15.11 2.07 -4.17
CA ARG A 4 13.82 1.44 -3.85
C ARG A 4 12.65 2.40 -3.93
N ALA A 5 12.84 3.64 -3.44
CA ALA A 5 11.81 4.66 -3.53
C ALA A 5 11.52 5.01 -4.97
N SER A 6 12.57 5.05 -5.83
CA SER A 6 12.42 5.30 -7.25
C SER A 6 11.65 4.16 -7.95
N GLU A 7 11.92 2.93 -7.54
CA GLU A 7 11.23 1.76 -8.10
C GLU A 7 9.75 1.79 -7.78
N ILE A 8 9.38 2.13 -6.56
CA ILE A 8 7.97 2.24 -6.16
C ILE A 8 7.28 3.34 -6.95
N ALA A 9 7.91 4.50 -7.05
CA ALA A 9 7.35 5.61 -7.81
C ALA A 9 7.11 5.23 -9.27
N GLU A 10 8.08 4.56 -9.89
CA GLU A 10 7.97 4.13 -11.28
C GLU A 10 6.84 3.12 -11.47
N CYS A 11 6.70 2.19 -10.53
CA CYS A 11 5.63 1.20 -10.57
C CYS A 11 4.25 1.87 -10.51
N VAL A 12 4.10 2.86 -9.63
CA VAL A 12 2.84 3.59 -9.51
C VAL A 12 2.52 4.34 -10.79
N ARG A 13 3.53 5.02 -11.38
CA ARG A 13 3.33 5.77 -12.63
C ARG A 13 2.86 4.84 -13.75
N LYS A 14 3.57 3.75 -13.95
CA LYS A 14 3.23 2.80 -15.02
C LYS A 14 1.84 2.19 -14.83
N SER A 15 1.52 1.83 -13.60
CA SER A 15 0.22 1.24 -13.28
C SER A 15 -0.91 2.24 -13.55
N LEU A 16 -0.73 3.49 -13.18
CA LEU A 16 -1.74 4.52 -13.41
C LEU A 16 -1.87 4.89 -14.89
N GLU A 17 -0.75 4.96 -15.60
CA GLU A 17 -0.81 5.22 -17.05
C GLU A 17 -1.62 4.15 -17.77
N LYS A 18 -1.40 2.88 -17.40
CA LYS A 18 -2.17 1.78 -17.96
C LYS A 18 -3.64 1.89 -17.58
N TYR A 19 -3.93 2.22 -16.34
CA TYR A 19 -5.30 2.39 -15.85
C TYR A 19 -6.05 3.43 -16.68
N PHE A 20 -5.43 4.60 -16.92
CA PHE A 20 -6.06 5.66 -17.71
C PHE A 20 -6.24 5.27 -19.16
N LYS A 21 -5.31 4.53 -19.73
CA LYS A 21 -5.47 4.02 -21.11
C LYS A 21 -6.62 3.02 -21.19
N ASP A 22 -6.75 2.14 -20.20
CA ASP A 22 -7.79 1.12 -20.20
C ASP A 22 -9.19 1.71 -19.98
N LEU A 23 -9.28 2.94 -19.41
CA LEU A 23 -10.56 3.62 -19.28
C LEU A 23 -11.17 4.03 -20.62
N ASP A 24 -10.33 4.19 -21.62
CA ASP A 24 -10.76 4.52 -22.99
C ASP A 24 -11.74 5.69 -23.04
N GLY A 25 -11.35 6.81 -22.43
CA GLY A 25 -12.13 8.03 -22.42
C GLY A 25 -13.14 8.15 -21.28
N GLU A 26 -13.35 7.11 -20.51
CA GLU A 26 -14.21 7.20 -19.34
C GLU A 26 -13.50 7.97 -18.21
N ARG A 27 -14.29 8.57 -17.34
CA ARG A 27 -13.73 9.33 -16.23
C ARG A 27 -13.28 8.39 -15.11
N PRO A 28 -12.10 8.61 -14.55
CA PRO A 28 -11.65 7.83 -13.40
C PRO A 28 -12.46 8.19 -12.16
N ARG A 29 -12.51 7.26 -11.22
CA ARG A 29 -13.17 7.45 -9.93
C ARG A 29 -12.28 6.95 -8.82
N THR A 30 -12.27 7.70 -7.72
CA THR A 30 -11.61 7.29 -6.47
C THR A 30 -10.19 6.78 -6.67
N VAL A 31 -9.41 7.45 -7.55
CA VAL A 31 -8.04 7.06 -7.84
C VAL A 31 -7.18 7.02 -6.58
N TYR A 32 -7.35 8.01 -5.70
CA TYR A 32 -6.59 8.08 -4.46
C TYR A 32 -6.80 6.83 -3.61
N ASP A 33 -8.05 6.47 -3.34
CA ASP A 33 -8.37 5.29 -2.54
C ASP A 33 -7.89 4.01 -3.20
N MET A 34 -8.05 3.91 -4.51
CA MET A 34 -7.61 2.75 -5.25
C MET A 34 -6.10 2.54 -5.11
N VAL A 35 -5.32 3.60 -5.32
CA VAL A 35 -3.87 3.52 -5.22
C VAL A 35 -3.44 3.19 -3.80
N LEU A 36 -4.01 3.89 -2.80
CA LEU A 36 -3.64 3.65 -1.41
C LEU A 36 -3.90 2.21 -0.98
N LYS A 37 -5.05 1.66 -1.32
CA LYS A 37 -5.37 0.28 -0.96
C LYS A 37 -4.40 -0.71 -1.60
N ASN A 38 -4.07 -0.49 -2.85
CA ASN A 38 -3.17 -1.38 -3.59
C ASN A 38 -1.72 -1.26 -3.15
N VAL A 39 -1.32 -0.15 -2.56
CA VAL A 39 0.02 0.05 -2.04
C VAL A 39 0.11 -0.36 -0.57
N GLU A 40 -0.87 0.04 0.23
CA GLU A 40 -0.84 -0.22 1.67
C GLU A 40 -0.88 -1.71 2.01
N LYS A 41 -1.72 -2.47 1.33
CA LYS A 41 -1.88 -3.88 1.66
C LYS A 41 -0.57 -4.67 1.52
N PRO A 42 0.08 -4.69 0.36
CA PRO A 42 1.35 -5.41 0.25
C PRO A 42 2.45 -4.82 1.14
N MET A 43 2.46 -3.50 1.34
CA MET A 43 3.44 -2.88 2.21
C MET A 43 3.30 -3.42 3.65
N ILE A 44 2.09 -3.44 4.16
CA ILE A 44 1.85 -3.90 5.53
C ILE A 44 2.09 -5.41 5.64
N GLU A 45 1.66 -6.18 4.64
CA GLU A 45 1.88 -7.63 4.63
C GLU A 45 3.37 -7.98 4.71
N VAL A 46 4.19 -7.33 3.92
CA VAL A 46 5.63 -7.59 3.91
C VAL A 46 6.26 -7.22 5.25
N VAL A 47 5.90 -6.05 5.78
CA VAL A 47 6.46 -5.62 7.06
C VAL A 47 6.04 -6.55 8.19
N LEU A 48 4.78 -7.01 8.20
CA LEU A 48 4.30 -7.97 9.20
C LEU A 48 5.06 -9.29 9.10
N ASP A 49 5.34 -9.76 7.89
CA ASP A 49 6.10 -10.98 7.70
C ASP A 49 7.50 -10.86 8.31
N TYR A 50 8.20 -9.78 8.01
CA TYR A 50 9.53 -9.56 8.58
C TYR A 50 9.50 -9.33 10.09
N ALA A 51 8.41 -8.80 10.62
CA ALA A 51 8.21 -8.63 12.06
C ALA A 51 7.66 -9.89 12.73
N GLU A 52 7.54 -10.99 11.97
CA GLU A 52 7.05 -12.27 12.48
C GLU A 52 5.67 -12.16 13.14
N GLY A 53 4.79 -11.34 12.56
CA GLY A 53 3.44 -11.13 13.05
C GLY A 53 3.33 -10.20 14.25
N ASN A 54 4.44 -9.64 14.71
CA ASN A 54 4.43 -8.74 15.87
C ASN A 54 3.96 -7.35 15.44
N GLN A 55 2.71 -7.02 15.76
CA GLN A 55 2.10 -5.76 15.34
C GLN A 55 2.78 -4.53 15.94
N THR A 56 3.27 -4.64 17.17
CA THR A 56 3.97 -3.52 17.81
C THR A 56 5.26 -3.20 17.06
N THR A 57 6.03 -4.23 16.73
CA THR A 57 7.27 -4.06 15.95
C THR A 57 6.98 -3.54 14.55
N ALA A 58 5.97 -4.12 13.89
CA ALA A 58 5.58 -3.70 12.56
C ALA A 58 5.17 -2.23 12.51
N ALA A 59 4.38 -1.78 13.49
CA ALA A 59 3.96 -0.39 13.57
C ALA A 59 5.16 0.55 13.72
N LYS A 60 6.15 0.16 14.53
CA LYS A 60 7.37 0.93 14.68
C LYS A 60 8.13 1.06 13.37
N TRP A 61 8.29 -0.06 12.66
CA TRP A 61 9.01 -0.05 11.38
C TRP A 61 8.27 0.76 10.32
N LEU A 62 6.94 0.70 10.32
CA LEU A 62 6.12 1.48 9.41
C LEU A 62 6.07 2.97 9.79
N GLY A 63 6.37 3.28 11.04
CA GLY A 63 6.30 4.66 11.53
C GLY A 63 4.87 5.13 11.80
N ILE A 64 3.98 4.21 12.13
CA ILE A 64 2.58 4.54 12.43
C ILE A 64 2.19 4.04 13.81
N ASN A 65 1.08 4.55 14.32
CA ASN A 65 0.53 4.13 15.59
C ASN A 65 0.01 2.68 15.51
N ARG A 66 0.20 1.90 16.55
CA ARG A 66 -0.25 0.52 16.61
C ARG A 66 -1.75 0.39 16.37
N ASN A 67 -2.55 1.29 16.93
CA ASN A 67 -4.00 1.26 16.72
C ASN A 67 -4.35 1.54 15.25
N THR A 68 -3.62 2.45 14.62
CA THR A 68 -3.79 2.72 13.19
C THR A 68 -3.47 1.49 12.36
N LEU A 69 -2.38 0.80 12.71
CA LEU A 69 -2.01 -0.44 11.99
C LEU A 69 -3.11 -1.49 12.14
N ARG A 70 -3.63 -1.68 13.35
CA ARG A 70 -4.67 -2.67 13.59
C ARG A 70 -5.92 -2.39 12.74
N LYS A 71 -6.32 -1.12 12.67
CA LYS A 71 -7.46 -0.71 11.85
C LYS A 71 -7.23 -1.01 10.37
N LYS A 72 -6.03 -0.74 9.90
CA LYS A 72 -5.69 -1.01 8.50
C LYS A 72 -5.67 -2.51 8.19
N ILE A 73 -5.18 -3.31 9.11
CA ILE A 73 -5.22 -4.76 8.97
C ILE A 73 -6.67 -5.24 8.77
N GLU A 74 -7.59 -4.71 9.56
CA GLU A 74 -9.01 -5.05 9.43
C GLU A 74 -9.60 -4.54 8.13
N GLN A 75 -9.37 -3.27 7.80
CA GLN A 75 -9.92 -2.64 6.59
C GLN A 75 -9.42 -3.31 5.32
N LEU A 76 -8.15 -3.66 5.28
CA LEU A 76 -7.51 -4.26 4.13
C LEU A 76 -7.65 -5.78 4.09
N LYS A 77 -8.28 -6.35 5.12
CA LYS A 77 -8.50 -7.79 5.23
C LYS A 77 -7.21 -8.58 5.11
N ILE A 78 -6.20 -8.11 5.82
CA ILE A 78 -4.91 -8.79 5.85
C ILE A 78 -5.00 -9.98 6.81
N LYS A 79 -4.60 -11.14 6.33
CA LYS A 79 -4.58 -12.35 7.15
C LYS A 79 -3.36 -12.36 8.04
N MET A 80 -3.57 -12.67 9.29
CA MET A 80 -2.50 -12.78 10.28
C MET A 80 -2.21 -14.24 10.60
#